data_872b517d7a993020a7dbb869c5192941
#
_entry.id   872b517d7a993020a7dbb869c5192941
#
_cell.length_a   1.000
_cell.length_b   1.000
_cell.length_c   1.000
_cell.angle_alpha   90.00
_cell.angle_beta   90.00
_cell.angle_gamma   90.00
#
_symmetry.space_group_name_H-M   'P 1'
#
loop_
_entity.id
_entity.type
_entity.pdbx_description
1 polymer ?
#
loop_
_entity_poly.entity_id
_entity_poly.type
_entity_poly.pdbx_seq_one_letter_code
_entity_poly.pdbx_strand_id
1 'polypeptide(L)'
;MKYLTECPERKSLNDDIHARPYLELNPPQQISYLALLVSREERLREAGHLSVLCEHFGLPAPDLDGKDIIVDFGDFRLKMEVHAEYTHYKIIRQANLADPFFDPPIQSLPETWLEGLPGKVLVGIHVAILDESNSSLNLEPEYLPHYFEGNRLIGGKIAGGNGAAFSDFLLHDDGFSRLLIVNYNFAPGQSGRSLQRLLEIETYRMLALLGLPKAKSIMPQLPEADYQLVQLTASLDQDDGRTDEDLLDELTRLAAIIENKVSATYARFNATRNYALLVNTRLEQLRESKIEGIPSFNEFLERRLNPAINTCNSVDHWLHQLAQRISNVNQLLLTRIDVRRKQQNQDILESLNRRAKIQLRLQQAIEGLSVMAITYTAVSLLGVLLGGFKAIGMNINSELLMAIFIPIIGYFVYQGVLRLRQTIEQEDQD
;
A
#
# COMPACT_ATOMS: atom_id res chain seq x y z
N MET A 1 35.57 -18.87 -21.40
CA MET A 1 34.26 -19.44 -21.14
C MET A 1 33.49 -19.86 -22.42
N LYS A 2 34.18 -20.45 -23.40
CA LYS A 2 33.58 -20.78 -24.73
C LYS A 2 32.49 -21.88 -24.71
N TYR A 3 32.22 -22.51 -23.56
CA TYR A 3 31.38 -23.72 -23.49
C TYR A 3 30.21 -23.61 -22.47
N LEU A 4 30.00 -22.42 -21.86
CA LEU A 4 28.94 -22.21 -20.89
C LEU A 4 27.94 -21.22 -21.46
N THR A 5 26.66 -21.52 -21.28
CA THR A 5 25.58 -20.59 -21.61
C THR A 5 25.53 -19.52 -20.52
N GLU A 6 25.76 -18.27 -20.90
CA GLU A 6 25.73 -17.14 -19.96
C GLU A 6 24.29 -16.61 -19.81
N CYS A 7 23.95 -16.18 -18.58
CA CYS A 7 22.73 -15.41 -18.34
C CYS A 7 22.81 -14.08 -19.09
N PRO A 8 21.78 -13.69 -19.86
CA PRO A 8 21.80 -12.44 -20.64
C PRO A 8 22.10 -11.19 -19.80
N GLU A 9 21.64 -11.17 -18.54
CA GLU A 9 21.78 -10.05 -17.62
C GLU A 9 23.15 -10.02 -16.90
N ARG A 10 23.97 -11.07 -17.02
CA ARG A 10 25.22 -11.20 -16.24
C ARG A 10 26.14 -10.00 -16.39
N LYS A 11 26.33 -9.53 -17.63
CA LYS A 11 27.21 -8.40 -17.91
C LYS A 11 26.65 -7.12 -17.35
N SER A 12 25.38 -6.80 -17.62
CA SER A 12 24.73 -5.59 -17.14
C SER A 12 24.67 -5.52 -15.61
N LEU A 13 24.38 -6.64 -14.93
CA LEU A 13 24.38 -6.72 -13.47
C LEU A 13 25.77 -6.50 -12.87
N ASN A 14 26.82 -7.06 -13.50
CA ASN A 14 28.17 -6.85 -13.06
C ASN A 14 28.62 -5.40 -13.29
N ASP A 15 28.29 -4.82 -14.42
CA ASP A 15 28.64 -3.45 -14.79
C ASP A 15 27.90 -2.45 -13.89
N ASP A 16 26.62 -2.70 -13.53
CA ASP A 16 25.83 -1.86 -12.62
C ASP A 16 26.45 -1.73 -11.21
N ILE A 17 27.10 -2.79 -10.70
CA ILE A 17 27.79 -2.74 -9.39
C ILE A 17 29.07 -1.91 -9.46
N HIS A 18 29.76 -1.93 -10.60
CA HIS A 18 31.03 -1.24 -10.79
C HIS A 18 30.88 0.18 -11.35
N ALA A 19 29.67 0.56 -11.82
CA ALA A 19 29.40 1.82 -12.51
C ALA A 19 29.48 3.08 -11.63
N ARG A 20 29.75 2.97 -10.33
CA ARG A 20 29.75 4.11 -9.39
C ARG A 20 31.07 4.19 -8.61
N PRO A 21 32.18 4.51 -9.25
CA PRO A 21 33.44 4.69 -8.54
C PRO A 21 33.38 5.90 -7.61
N TYR A 22 34.05 5.80 -6.47
CA TYR A 22 34.25 6.94 -5.58
C TYR A 22 35.01 8.04 -6.30
N LEU A 23 34.66 9.28 -6.00
CA LEU A 23 35.44 10.43 -6.48
C LEU A 23 36.84 10.39 -5.88
N GLU A 24 37.84 10.54 -6.73
CA GLU A 24 39.17 10.84 -6.28
C GLU A 24 39.25 12.33 -5.92
N LEU A 25 39.55 12.59 -4.68
CA LEU A 25 39.60 13.93 -4.10
C LEU A 25 41.00 14.22 -3.63
N ASN A 26 41.51 15.40 -4.03
CA ASN A 26 42.81 15.92 -3.66
C ASN A 26 42.62 17.21 -2.85
N PRO A 27 42.50 17.13 -1.51
CA PRO A 27 42.34 18.32 -0.68
C PRO A 27 43.46 19.33 -0.87
N PRO A 28 43.19 20.65 -0.74
CA PRO A 28 41.94 21.25 -0.34
C PRO A 28 40.95 21.40 -1.51
N GLN A 29 39.67 20.98 -1.31
CA GLN A 29 38.62 21.07 -2.33
C GLN A 29 37.32 21.57 -1.75
N GLN A 30 36.56 22.32 -2.55
CA GLN A 30 35.20 22.69 -2.31
C GLN A 30 34.26 21.91 -3.23
N ILE A 31 33.08 21.57 -2.73
CA ILE A 31 32.06 20.85 -3.48
C ILE A 31 30.71 21.48 -3.19
N SER A 32 29.96 21.82 -4.23
CA SER A 32 28.54 22.09 -4.11
C SER A 32 27.77 20.84 -4.55
N TYR A 33 26.97 20.33 -3.62
CA TYR A 33 26.16 19.14 -3.82
C TYR A 33 24.68 19.52 -3.91
N LEU A 34 23.98 19.02 -4.93
CA LEU A 34 22.55 19.14 -5.09
C LEU A 34 21.93 17.75 -5.28
N ALA A 35 20.89 17.42 -4.55
CA ALA A 35 20.03 16.27 -4.83
C ALA A 35 18.63 16.76 -5.15
N LEU A 36 18.14 16.41 -6.33
CA LEU A 36 16.85 16.83 -6.85
C LEU A 36 15.91 15.63 -6.93
N LEU A 37 14.69 15.80 -6.42
CA LEU A 37 13.59 14.88 -6.71
C LEU A 37 13.17 15.04 -8.17
N VAL A 38 13.19 13.95 -8.92
CA VAL A 38 12.97 13.96 -10.37
C VAL A 38 11.84 13.02 -10.73
N SER A 39 10.82 13.56 -11.39
CA SER A 39 9.75 12.76 -12.00
C SER A 39 10.23 12.02 -13.25
N ARG A 40 9.45 11.06 -13.72
CA ARG A 40 9.78 10.33 -14.96
C ARG A 40 9.88 11.26 -16.19
N GLU A 41 9.07 12.29 -16.27
CA GLU A 41 9.08 13.25 -17.37
C GLU A 41 10.29 14.18 -17.30
N GLU A 42 10.64 14.66 -16.10
CA GLU A 42 11.81 15.51 -15.88
C GLU A 42 13.10 14.77 -16.20
N ARG A 43 13.17 13.48 -15.86
CA ARG A 43 14.34 12.61 -16.14
C ARG A 43 14.69 12.55 -17.63
N LEU A 44 13.70 12.58 -18.52
CA LEU A 44 13.95 12.59 -19.97
C LEU A 44 14.64 13.89 -20.46
N ARG A 45 14.58 14.97 -19.67
CA ARG A 45 15.17 16.25 -19.98
C ARG A 45 16.57 16.44 -19.39
N GLU A 46 16.94 15.65 -18.36
CA GLU A 46 18.23 15.80 -17.66
C GLU A 46 19.44 15.71 -18.60
N ALA A 47 19.41 14.75 -19.51
CA ALA A 47 20.47 14.53 -20.48
C ALA A 47 20.66 15.73 -21.41
N GLY A 48 19.57 16.23 -22.00
CA GLY A 48 19.61 17.42 -22.84
C GLY A 48 20.05 18.67 -22.08
N HIS A 49 19.63 18.80 -20.82
CA HIS A 49 20.02 19.91 -19.97
C HIS A 49 21.52 19.94 -19.66
N LEU A 50 22.15 18.77 -19.41
CA LEU A 50 23.60 18.67 -19.24
C LEU A 50 24.35 18.99 -20.54
N SER A 51 23.84 18.56 -21.71
CA SER A 51 24.41 18.89 -23.01
C SER A 51 24.47 20.40 -23.26
N VAL A 52 23.44 21.14 -22.87
CA VAL A 52 23.41 22.62 -22.96
C VAL A 52 24.55 23.25 -22.14
N LEU A 53 24.87 22.70 -20.95
CA LEU A 53 26.00 23.17 -20.15
C LEU A 53 27.33 22.91 -20.86
N CYS A 54 27.50 21.73 -21.43
CA CYS A 54 28.73 21.39 -22.18
C CYS A 54 28.89 22.33 -23.39
N GLU A 55 27.83 22.60 -24.14
CA GLU A 55 27.87 23.57 -25.27
C GLU A 55 28.28 24.98 -24.81
N HIS A 56 27.74 25.43 -23.66
CA HIS A 56 28.05 26.75 -23.10
C HIS A 56 29.59 26.91 -22.84
N PHE A 57 30.24 25.83 -22.40
CA PHE A 57 31.69 25.81 -22.15
C PHE A 57 32.49 25.31 -23.36
N GLY A 58 31.88 25.11 -24.51
CA GLY A 58 32.58 24.66 -25.74
C GLY A 58 33.01 23.20 -25.70
N LEU A 59 32.38 22.38 -24.86
CA LEU A 59 32.71 20.95 -24.75
C LEU A 59 31.72 20.11 -25.58
N PRO A 60 32.14 18.94 -26.06
CA PRO A 60 31.21 17.99 -26.70
C PRO A 60 30.15 17.49 -25.71
N ALA A 61 28.99 17.14 -26.23
CA ALA A 61 27.93 16.50 -25.40
C ALA A 61 28.53 15.22 -24.75
N PRO A 62 28.25 14.99 -23.46
CA PRO A 62 28.75 13.83 -22.77
C PRO A 62 28.07 12.55 -23.26
N ASP A 63 28.73 11.41 -23.07
CA ASP A 63 28.06 10.11 -23.24
C ASP A 63 27.01 9.90 -22.16
N LEU A 64 25.76 9.79 -22.58
CA LEU A 64 24.59 9.75 -21.72
C LEU A 64 24.09 8.31 -21.44
N ASP A 65 24.76 7.29 -21.97
CA ASP A 65 24.37 5.88 -21.76
C ASP A 65 24.67 5.39 -20.33
N GLY A 66 25.43 6.18 -19.53
CA GLY A 66 25.80 5.88 -18.14
C GLY A 66 24.85 6.49 -17.10
N LYS A 67 24.68 5.80 -15.97
CA LYS A 67 24.00 6.35 -14.77
C LYS A 67 24.92 7.31 -13.97
N ASP A 68 26.19 7.38 -14.31
CA ASP A 68 27.26 8.15 -13.68
C ASP A 68 28.04 8.90 -14.77
N ILE A 69 27.90 10.22 -14.81
CA ILE A 69 28.49 11.09 -15.83
C ILE A 69 29.42 12.07 -15.14
N ILE A 70 30.67 12.12 -15.60
CA ILE A 70 31.67 13.10 -15.12
C ILE A 70 32.11 13.93 -16.30
N VAL A 71 32.01 15.27 -16.13
CA VAL A 71 32.49 16.24 -17.11
C VAL A 71 33.53 17.15 -16.45
N ASP A 72 34.67 17.34 -17.08
CA ASP A 72 35.71 18.28 -16.65
C ASP A 72 35.60 19.57 -17.47
N PHE A 73 35.32 20.68 -16.80
CA PHE A 73 35.18 22.01 -17.40
C PHE A 73 36.47 22.85 -17.24
N GLY A 74 37.55 22.26 -16.75
CA GLY A 74 38.83 22.92 -16.47
C GLY A 74 38.89 23.53 -15.08
N ASP A 75 38.14 24.61 -14.84
CA ASP A 75 38.08 25.28 -13.52
C ASP A 75 37.29 24.48 -12.48
N PHE A 76 36.37 23.66 -12.93
CA PHE A 76 35.59 22.78 -12.06
C PHE A 76 35.25 21.47 -12.78
N ARG A 77 34.93 20.44 -12.02
CA ARG A 77 34.38 19.17 -12.50
C ARG A 77 32.95 19.02 -12.04
N LEU A 78 32.08 18.54 -12.93
CA LEU A 78 30.69 18.21 -12.58
C LEU A 78 30.51 16.69 -12.68
N LYS A 79 29.98 16.10 -11.59
CA LYS A 79 29.55 14.71 -11.56
C LYS A 79 28.03 14.66 -11.36
N MET A 80 27.34 13.97 -12.27
CA MET A 80 25.91 13.70 -12.21
C MET A 80 25.70 12.22 -11.99
N GLU A 81 24.87 11.84 -11.00
CA GLU A 81 24.50 10.43 -10.76
C GLU A 81 22.98 10.30 -10.69
N VAL A 82 22.43 9.36 -11.46
CA VAL A 82 21.01 9.10 -11.58
C VAL A 82 20.60 7.95 -10.67
N HIS A 83 19.60 8.20 -9.78
CA HIS A 83 19.00 7.22 -8.89
C HIS A 83 17.50 7.03 -9.19
N ALA A 84 16.84 6.09 -8.51
CA ALA A 84 15.44 5.78 -8.78
C ALA A 84 14.48 6.97 -8.55
N GLU A 85 14.63 7.70 -7.43
CA GLU A 85 13.73 8.79 -7.04
C GLU A 85 14.37 10.19 -7.16
N TYR A 86 15.70 10.26 -7.33
CA TYR A 86 16.43 11.52 -7.35
C TYR A 86 17.64 11.44 -8.28
N THR A 87 18.11 12.60 -8.68
CA THR A 87 19.41 12.78 -9.36
C THR A 87 20.23 13.73 -8.54
N HIS A 88 21.53 13.48 -8.41
CA HIS A 88 22.40 14.42 -7.74
C HIS A 88 23.53 14.91 -8.62
N TYR A 89 23.94 16.15 -8.34
CA TYR A 89 25.03 16.85 -8.98
C TYR A 89 26.08 17.20 -7.94
N LYS A 90 27.35 16.99 -8.27
CA LYS A 90 28.51 17.41 -7.49
C LYS A 90 29.35 18.32 -8.36
N ILE A 91 29.45 19.58 -8.01
CA ILE A 91 30.32 20.59 -8.64
C ILE A 91 31.53 20.70 -7.76
N ILE A 92 32.71 20.39 -8.29
CA ILE A 92 33.94 20.21 -7.53
C ILE A 92 34.98 21.17 -8.05
N ARG A 93 35.56 21.95 -7.15
CA ARG A 93 36.61 22.93 -7.47
C ARG A 93 37.72 22.89 -6.42
N GLN A 94 38.90 23.34 -6.76
CA GLN A 94 39.99 23.58 -5.79
C GLN A 94 39.53 24.63 -4.77
N ALA A 95 39.78 24.38 -3.48
CA ALA A 95 39.33 25.28 -2.42
C ALA A 95 40.12 26.59 -2.41
N ASN A 96 39.42 27.71 -2.14
CA ASN A 96 40.02 28.94 -1.70
C ASN A 96 40.26 28.87 -0.18
N LEU A 97 41.46 29.09 0.28
CA LEU A 97 41.89 28.86 1.67
C LEU A 97 41.57 29.99 2.64
N ALA A 98 40.90 31.08 2.22
CA ALA A 98 40.56 32.18 3.12
C ALA A 98 39.33 31.89 4.00
N ASP A 99 38.32 31.26 3.43
CA ASP A 99 37.09 30.78 4.09
C ASP A 99 36.63 29.51 3.39
N PRO A 100 36.31 28.43 4.15
CA PRO A 100 35.95 27.14 3.53
C PRO A 100 34.65 27.17 2.71
N PHE A 101 33.77 28.14 2.96
CA PHE A 101 32.46 28.25 2.31
C PHE A 101 32.28 29.51 1.47
N PHE A 102 33.27 30.38 1.41
CA PHE A 102 33.23 31.55 0.54
C PHE A 102 33.36 31.14 -0.94
N ASP A 103 32.58 31.76 -1.81
CA ASP A 103 32.58 31.53 -3.25
C ASP A 103 32.43 30.03 -3.61
N PRO A 104 31.26 29.41 -3.29
CA PRO A 104 31.08 27.98 -3.48
C PRO A 104 31.04 27.59 -4.98
N PRO A 105 31.45 26.35 -5.34
CA PRO A 105 31.58 25.92 -6.73
C PRO A 105 30.33 26.06 -7.59
N ILE A 106 29.15 26.11 -7.02
CA ILE A 106 27.89 26.31 -7.76
C ILE A 106 27.87 27.65 -8.51
N GLN A 107 28.58 28.67 -8.02
CA GLN A 107 28.68 29.99 -8.65
C GLN A 107 29.46 29.95 -9.98
N SER A 108 30.18 28.85 -10.26
CA SER A 108 30.80 28.64 -11.57
C SER A 108 29.80 28.26 -12.66
N LEU A 109 28.56 27.95 -12.32
CA LEU A 109 27.51 27.55 -13.24
C LEU A 109 26.66 28.78 -13.66
N PRO A 110 26.21 28.85 -14.93
CA PRO A 110 25.31 29.92 -15.38
C PRO A 110 23.99 29.89 -14.61
N GLU A 111 23.50 31.03 -14.12
CA GLU A 111 22.22 31.14 -13.41
C GLU A 111 21.05 30.57 -14.23
N THR A 112 20.99 30.88 -15.54
CA THR A 112 19.96 30.36 -16.46
C THR A 112 19.95 28.84 -16.57
N TRP A 113 21.12 28.20 -16.41
CA TRP A 113 21.21 26.73 -16.38
C TRP A 113 20.69 26.18 -15.05
N LEU A 114 21.01 26.83 -13.93
CA LEU A 114 20.53 26.43 -12.60
C LEU A 114 19.00 26.56 -12.50
N GLU A 115 18.41 27.65 -13.02
CA GLU A 115 16.95 27.85 -13.08
C GLU A 115 16.23 26.78 -13.91
N GLY A 116 16.91 26.26 -14.94
CA GLY A 116 16.39 25.24 -15.85
C GLY A 116 16.56 23.80 -15.36
N LEU A 117 17.19 23.57 -14.19
CA LEU A 117 17.46 22.20 -13.67
C LEU A 117 16.16 21.39 -13.57
N PRO A 118 16.10 20.22 -14.21
CA PRO A 118 14.93 19.33 -14.08
C PRO A 118 14.79 18.79 -12.67
N GLY A 119 13.61 18.94 -12.07
CA GLY A 119 13.32 18.43 -10.74
C GLY A 119 13.25 19.52 -9.67
N LYS A 120 13.11 19.07 -8.40
CA LYS A 120 13.00 19.95 -7.24
C LYS A 120 14.11 19.66 -6.26
N VAL A 121 14.85 20.68 -5.84
CA VAL A 121 15.92 20.55 -4.87
C VAL A 121 15.36 20.02 -3.55
N LEU A 122 15.89 18.90 -3.11
CA LEU A 122 15.61 18.29 -1.81
C LEU A 122 16.76 18.54 -0.83
N VAL A 123 18.00 18.48 -1.34
CA VAL A 123 19.22 18.68 -0.56
C VAL A 123 20.16 19.60 -1.32
N GLY A 124 20.68 20.61 -0.63
CA GLY A 124 21.78 21.45 -1.08
C GLY A 124 22.83 21.54 0.00
N ILE A 125 24.09 21.21 -0.30
CA ILE A 125 25.18 21.21 0.67
C ILE A 125 26.45 21.82 0.04
N HIS A 126 27.05 22.78 0.72
CA HIS A 126 28.42 23.21 0.47
C HIS A 126 29.37 22.41 1.35
N VAL A 127 30.32 21.74 0.72
CA VAL A 127 31.32 20.92 1.41
C VAL A 127 32.70 21.53 1.20
N ALA A 128 33.45 21.65 2.28
CA ALA A 128 34.87 21.92 2.24
C ALA A 128 35.64 20.69 2.74
N ILE A 129 36.66 20.25 1.99
CA ILE A 129 37.57 19.19 2.41
C ILE A 129 38.95 19.78 2.50
N LEU A 130 39.53 19.77 3.68
CA LEU A 130 40.81 20.40 4.01
C LEU A 130 41.80 19.39 4.57
N ASP A 131 43.08 19.59 4.32
CA ASP A 131 44.16 18.87 5.00
C ASP A 131 44.57 19.66 6.25
N GLU A 132 44.63 19.02 7.40
CA GLU A 132 45.06 19.65 8.65
C GLU A 132 46.47 20.26 8.52
N SER A 133 47.39 19.55 7.84
CA SER A 133 48.78 19.96 7.69
C SER A 133 49.01 21.13 6.73
N ASN A 134 48.08 21.36 5.79
CA ASN A 134 48.20 22.36 4.72
C ASN A 134 47.18 23.49 4.82
N SER A 135 46.36 23.49 5.86
CA SER A 135 45.32 24.50 6.04
C SER A 135 45.89 25.76 6.76
N SER A 136 45.62 26.92 6.16
CA SER A 136 45.85 28.21 6.86
C SER A 136 44.67 28.59 7.78
N LEU A 137 43.60 27.79 7.77
CA LEU A 137 42.40 27.98 8.57
C LEU A 137 42.62 27.47 10.00
N ASN A 138 42.03 28.14 10.95
CA ASN A 138 41.98 27.65 12.33
C ASN A 138 40.94 26.51 12.43
N LEU A 139 41.44 25.30 12.62
CA LEU A 139 40.63 24.06 12.70
C LEU A 139 40.41 23.60 14.16
N GLU A 140 40.77 24.44 15.16
CA GLU A 140 40.48 24.14 16.57
C GLU A 140 38.95 24.08 16.81
N PRO A 141 38.48 23.11 17.60
CA PRO A 141 37.02 22.91 17.82
C PRO A 141 36.29 24.16 18.30
N GLU A 142 36.96 25.02 19.07
CA GLU A 142 36.42 26.26 19.61
C GLU A 142 36.22 27.35 18.54
N TYR A 143 37.00 27.32 17.47
CA TYR A 143 36.94 28.29 16.38
C TYR A 143 36.01 27.81 15.22
N LEU A 144 35.82 26.50 15.04
CA LEU A 144 35.01 25.94 13.96
C LEU A 144 33.60 26.54 13.83
N PRO A 145 32.84 26.88 14.91
CA PRO A 145 31.53 27.52 14.81
C PRO A 145 31.55 28.81 14.00
N HIS A 146 32.70 29.52 13.92
CA HIS A 146 32.81 30.73 13.12
C HIS A 146 32.53 30.51 11.63
N TYR A 147 32.92 29.38 11.07
CA TYR A 147 32.63 28.98 9.67
C TYR A 147 31.16 28.62 9.46
N PHE A 148 30.39 28.44 10.52
CA PHE A 148 28.98 28.08 10.51
C PHE A 148 28.10 29.19 11.15
N GLU A 149 28.52 30.44 10.97
CA GLU A 149 27.77 31.63 11.48
C GLU A 149 27.50 31.61 12.98
N GLY A 150 28.37 30.94 13.76
CA GLY A 150 28.22 30.78 15.21
C GLY A 150 27.25 29.68 15.62
N ASN A 151 26.72 28.89 14.70
CA ASN A 151 25.81 27.80 14.98
C ASN A 151 26.47 26.66 15.77
N ARG A 152 25.66 25.94 16.54
CA ARG A 152 26.10 24.73 17.24
C ARG A 152 26.44 23.61 16.28
N LEU A 153 27.66 23.09 16.39
CA LEU A 153 28.16 22.05 15.56
C LEU A 153 27.71 20.66 16.02
N ILE A 154 27.57 19.78 15.02
CA ILE A 154 27.37 18.35 15.14
C ILE A 154 28.51 17.71 14.35
N GLY A 155 29.15 16.71 14.91
CA GLY A 155 30.26 16.06 14.21
C GLY A 155 31.09 15.16 15.11
N GLY A 156 32.15 14.62 14.52
CA GLY A 156 33.04 13.68 15.20
C GLY A 156 34.24 13.33 14.37
N LYS A 157 35.14 12.56 14.95
CA LYS A 157 36.19 11.90 14.18
C LYS A 157 35.57 10.81 13.35
N ILE A 158 35.96 10.70 12.08
CA ILE A 158 35.43 9.74 11.12
C ILE A 158 36.51 8.83 10.57
N ALA A 159 36.10 7.78 9.86
CA ALA A 159 37.04 6.85 9.23
C ALA A 159 38.00 6.19 10.20
N GLY A 160 37.57 5.96 11.46
CA GLY A 160 38.39 5.39 12.52
C GLY A 160 39.45 6.36 13.05
N GLY A 161 39.18 7.68 13.01
CA GLY A 161 40.05 8.74 13.53
C GLY A 161 41.03 9.32 12.50
N ASN A 162 40.96 8.88 11.23
CA ASN A 162 41.82 9.40 10.17
C ASN A 162 41.38 10.78 9.63
N GLY A 163 40.24 11.29 10.10
CA GLY A 163 39.72 12.62 9.80
C GLY A 163 38.59 12.97 10.72
N ALA A 164 38.03 14.15 10.54
CA ALA A 164 36.83 14.63 11.25
C ALA A 164 35.84 15.23 10.26
N ALA A 165 34.57 15.26 10.65
CA ALA A 165 33.52 15.95 9.89
C ALA A 165 32.62 16.75 10.83
N PHE A 166 32.17 17.93 10.37
CA PHE A 166 31.33 18.86 11.12
C PHE A 166 30.25 19.45 10.22
N SER A 167 29.06 19.58 10.76
CA SER A 167 27.91 20.25 10.12
C SER A 167 27.06 20.90 11.22
N ASP A 168 26.26 21.89 10.87
CA ASP A 168 25.20 22.42 11.75
C ASP A 168 23.79 21.89 11.37
N PHE A 169 23.67 21.20 10.22
CA PHE A 169 22.41 20.73 9.64
C PHE A 169 21.35 21.82 9.42
N LEU A 170 21.77 23.09 9.34
CA LEU A 170 20.89 24.20 9.06
C LEU A 170 21.00 24.64 7.60
N LEU A 171 19.91 25.17 7.07
CA LEU A 171 19.93 25.88 5.79
C LEU A 171 20.37 27.33 6.07
N HIS A 172 21.43 27.76 5.38
CA HIS A 172 21.90 29.16 5.43
C HIS A 172 21.13 30.04 4.43
N ASP A 173 21.44 31.32 4.38
CA ASP A 173 20.73 32.30 3.55
C ASP A 173 20.79 32.00 2.04
N ASP A 174 21.82 31.27 1.60
CA ASP A 174 21.96 30.78 0.23
C ASP A 174 21.12 29.52 -0.08
N GLY A 175 20.40 28.98 0.91
CA GLY A 175 19.60 27.77 0.79
C GLY A 175 20.38 26.47 0.88
N PHE A 176 21.66 26.50 1.21
CA PHE A 176 22.53 25.33 1.37
C PHE A 176 22.85 25.08 2.84
N SER A 177 23.06 23.85 3.21
CA SER A 177 23.73 23.47 4.45
C SER A 177 25.24 23.41 4.25
N ARG A 178 25.99 23.37 5.34
CA ARG A 178 27.45 23.36 5.34
C ARG A 178 27.99 22.07 5.92
N LEU A 179 29.04 21.53 5.30
CA LEU A 179 29.77 20.34 5.76
C LEU A 179 31.27 20.57 5.62
N LEU A 180 31.98 20.53 6.72
CA LEU A 180 33.45 20.60 6.76
C LEU A 180 34.00 19.20 7.02
N ILE A 181 34.95 18.75 6.19
CA ILE A 181 35.71 17.51 6.37
C ILE A 181 37.18 17.88 6.53
N VAL A 182 37.77 17.44 7.60
CA VAL A 182 39.21 17.64 7.89
C VAL A 182 39.92 16.28 7.69
N ASN A 183 40.85 16.23 6.79
CA ASN A 183 41.73 15.10 6.58
C ASN A 183 42.91 15.20 7.54
N TYR A 184 43.06 14.20 8.41
CA TYR A 184 44.25 14.04 9.26
C TYR A 184 45.25 13.10 8.60
N ASN A 185 44.78 11.94 8.14
CA ASN A 185 45.60 10.91 7.49
C ASN A 185 44.73 9.92 6.72
N PHE A 186 43.91 10.40 5.78
CA PHE A 186 43.11 9.52 4.95
C PHE A 186 44.01 8.70 4.00
N ALA A 187 43.74 7.40 3.94
CA ALA A 187 44.30 6.56 2.89
C ALA A 187 43.78 6.95 1.48
N PRO A 188 44.44 6.63 0.39
CA PRO A 188 43.99 6.92 -0.97
C PRO A 188 42.51 6.52 -1.19
N GLY A 189 41.71 7.42 -1.74
CA GLY A 189 40.29 7.25 -1.98
C GLY A 189 39.38 7.25 -0.71
N GLN A 190 39.95 7.38 0.48
CA GLN A 190 39.17 7.40 1.73
C GLN A 190 38.41 8.71 1.90
N SER A 191 38.98 9.84 1.42
CA SER A 191 38.28 11.14 1.39
C SER A 191 36.99 11.05 0.58
N GLY A 192 37.03 10.51 -0.63
CA GLY A 192 35.86 10.35 -1.50
C GLY A 192 34.80 9.42 -0.91
N ARG A 193 35.24 8.31 -0.27
CA ARG A 193 34.32 7.39 0.40
C ARG A 193 33.65 8.03 1.62
N SER A 194 34.40 8.82 2.40
CA SER A 194 33.85 9.52 3.57
C SER A 194 32.87 10.62 3.16
N LEU A 195 33.23 11.41 2.16
CA LEU A 195 32.32 12.39 1.57
C LEU A 195 31.03 11.73 1.08
N GLN A 196 31.14 10.68 0.28
CA GLN A 196 29.96 10.01 -0.26
C GLN A 196 29.03 9.53 0.84
N ARG A 197 29.54 8.92 1.91
CA ARG A 197 28.73 8.46 3.05
C ARG A 197 27.99 9.62 3.73
N LEU A 198 28.67 10.74 3.95
CA LEU A 198 28.07 11.91 4.58
C LEU A 198 26.97 12.53 3.70
N LEU A 199 27.20 12.66 2.39
CA LEU A 199 26.19 13.13 1.45
C LEU A 199 25.01 12.17 1.33
N GLU A 200 25.25 10.86 1.36
CA GLU A 200 24.21 9.84 1.38
C GLU A 200 23.40 9.87 2.68
N ILE A 201 24.04 10.06 3.83
CA ILE A 201 23.35 10.23 5.12
C ILE A 201 22.33 11.38 5.03
N GLU A 202 22.78 12.54 4.53
CA GLU A 202 21.92 13.71 4.43
C GLU A 202 20.79 13.52 3.40
N THR A 203 21.11 12.97 2.24
CA THR A 203 20.13 12.71 1.20
C THR A 203 19.09 11.68 1.64
N TYR A 204 19.52 10.56 2.22
CA TYR A 204 18.61 9.52 2.71
C TYR A 204 17.78 9.99 3.91
N ARG A 205 18.35 10.82 4.78
CA ARG A 205 17.62 11.49 5.86
C ARG A 205 16.44 12.30 5.30
N MET A 206 16.71 13.14 4.31
CA MET A 206 15.68 14.00 3.71
C MET A 206 14.63 13.17 2.95
N LEU A 207 15.05 12.13 2.20
CA LEU A 207 14.13 11.19 1.52
C LEU A 207 13.26 10.41 2.53
N ALA A 208 13.82 9.99 3.65
CA ALA A 208 13.06 9.33 4.72
C ALA A 208 12.01 10.27 5.34
N LEU A 209 12.35 11.54 5.53
CA LEU A 209 11.45 12.55 6.09
C LEU A 209 10.28 12.93 5.19
N LEU A 210 10.31 12.63 3.88
CA LEU A 210 9.19 12.89 2.96
C LEU A 210 7.90 12.14 3.34
N GLY A 211 7.97 11.08 4.13
CA GLY A 211 6.80 10.39 4.67
C GLY A 211 6.10 11.16 5.80
N LEU A 212 6.83 11.98 6.55
CA LEU A 212 6.30 12.65 7.75
C LEU A 212 5.13 13.61 7.49
N PRO A 213 5.15 14.47 6.45
CA PRO A 213 3.99 15.32 6.13
C PRO A 213 2.72 14.50 5.84
N LYS A 214 2.85 13.38 5.12
CA LYS A 214 1.72 12.47 4.85
C LYS A 214 1.20 11.83 6.14
N ALA A 215 2.10 11.32 7.00
CA ALA A 215 1.72 10.77 8.29
C ALA A 215 0.99 11.80 9.16
N LYS A 216 1.51 13.03 9.24
CA LYS A 216 0.88 14.12 10.00
C LYS A 216 -0.50 14.52 9.47
N SER A 217 -0.75 14.43 8.16
CA SER A 217 -2.06 14.75 7.55
C SER A 217 -3.11 13.67 7.80
N ILE A 218 -2.70 12.41 7.96
CA ILE A 218 -3.59 11.26 8.14
C ILE A 218 -3.89 11.01 9.63
N MET A 219 -2.88 11.15 10.49
CA MET A 219 -2.97 10.84 11.91
C MET A 219 -4.22 11.42 12.61
N PRO A 220 -4.63 12.68 12.41
CA PRO A 220 -5.81 13.24 13.05
C PRO A 220 -7.14 12.61 12.63
N GLN A 221 -7.16 11.88 11.51
CA GLN A 221 -8.35 11.28 10.93
C GLN A 221 -8.57 9.84 11.41
N LEU A 222 -7.56 9.19 11.97
CA LEU A 222 -7.62 7.80 12.40
C LEU A 222 -8.52 7.55 13.61
N PRO A 223 -8.52 8.41 14.65
CA PRO A 223 -9.43 8.24 15.79
C PRO A 223 -10.91 8.27 15.40
N GLU A 224 -11.28 9.14 14.45
CA GLU A 224 -12.66 9.22 13.95
C GLU A 224 -13.05 7.95 13.19
N ALA A 225 -12.19 7.44 12.32
CA ALA A 225 -12.42 6.19 11.61
C ALA A 225 -12.53 4.99 12.57
N ASP A 226 -11.69 4.96 13.61
CA ASP A 226 -11.75 3.92 14.65
C ASP A 226 -13.06 4.00 15.44
N TYR A 227 -13.49 5.20 15.81
CA TYR A 227 -14.76 5.43 16.48
C TYR A 227 -15.96 5.00 15.62
N GLN A 228 -15.99 5.34 14.34
CA GLN A 228 -17.02 4.90 13.40
C GLN A 228 -17.08 3.37 13.31
N LEU A 229 -15.93 2.69 13.22
CA LEU A 229 -15.89 1.24 13.22
C LEU A 229 -16.44 0.62 14.52
N VAL A 230 -16.12 1.22 15.66
CA VAL A 230 -16.65 0.78 16.97
C VAL A 230 -18.17 0.92 17.01
N GLN A 231 -18.72 2.04 16.53
CA GLN A 231 -20.16 2.25 16.47
C GLN A 231 -20.85 1.24 15.55
N LEU A 232 -20.32 1.04 14.33
CA LEU A 232 -20.84 0.03 13.40
C LEU A 232 -20.79 -1.39 13.99
N THR A 233 -19.72 -1.71 14.71
CA THR A 233 -19.61 -3.02 15.37
C THR A 233 -20.62 -3.18 16.50
N ALA A 234 -20.87 -2.12 17.28
CA ALA A 234 -21.87 -2.14 18.36
C ALA A 234 -23.29 -2.30 17.81
N SER A 235 -23.63 -1.69 16.68
CA SER A 235 -24.92 -1.83 16.00
C SER A 235 -25.18 -3.25 15.47
N LEU A 236 -24.14 -4.06 15.28
CA LEU A 236 -24.35 -5.48 14.96
C LEU A 236 -24.98 -6.27 16.13
N ASP A 237 -24.75 -5.89 17.37
CA ASP A 237 -25.23 -6.60 18.55
C ASP A 237 -26.55 -6.03 19.10
N GLN A 238 -26.90 -4.80 18.75
CA GLN A 238 -28.08 -4.09 19.19
C GLN A 238 -29.08 -3.96 18.04
N ASP A 239 -30.37 -4.12 18.35
CA ASP A 239 -31.46 -3.84 17.42
C ASP A 239 -31.82 -2.34 17.49
N ASP A 240 -30.95 -1.53 16.87
CA ASP A 240 -31.05 -0.06 16.83
C ASP A 240 -31.91 0.44 15.67
N GLY A 241 -32.62 -0.45 14.98
CA GLY A 241 -33.51 -0.16 13.86
C GLY A 241 -32.81 0.03 12.52
N ARG A 242 -31.49 -0.18 12.42
CA ARG A 242 -30.76 -0.20 11.16
C ARG A 242 -30.87 -1.56 10.49
N THR A 243 -30.92 -1.57 9.16
CA THR A 243 -30.90 -2.81 8.40
C THR A 243 -29.46 -3.34 8.25
N ASP A 244 -29.32 -4.64 8.04
CA ASP A 244 -28.02 -5.23 7.75
C ASP A 244 -27.42 -4.66 6.44
N GLU A 245 -28.27 -4.25 5.48
CA GLU A 245 -27.86 -3.57 4.25
C GLU A 245 -27.28 -2.17 4.51
N ASP A 246 -27.90 -1.38 5.39
CA ASP A 246 -27.40 -0.05 5.77
C ASP A 246 -26.02 -0.14 6.43
N LEU A 247 -25.86 -1.11 7.35
CA LEU A 247 -24.58 -1.35 8.02
C LEU A 247 -23.49 -1.80 7.04
N LEU A 248 -23.85 -2.62 6.05
CA LEU A 248 -22.93 -3.06 5.01
C LEU A 248 -22.46 -1.90 4.12
N ASP A 249 -23.37 -1.02 3.76
CA ASP A 249 -23.07 0.18 2.95
C ASP A 249 -22.12 1.14 3.70
N GLU A 250 -22.40 1.43 4.98
CA GLU A 250 -21.55 2.29 5.80
C GLU A 250 -20.17 1.66 6.01
N LEU A 251 -20.09 0.36 6.28
CA LEU A 251 -18.84 -0.37 6.45
C LEU A 251 -18.02 -0.40 5.15
N THR A 252 -18.68 -0.57 4.01
CA THR A 252 -18.04 -0.56 2.69
C THR A 252 -17.46 0.81 2.37
N ARG A 253 -18.15 1.90 2.71
CA ARG A 253 -17.64 3.27 2.56
C ARG A 253 -16.40 3.50 3.44
N LEU A 254 -16.46 3.08 4.70
CA LEU A 254 -15.32 3.19 5.62
C LEU A 254 -14.13 2.37 5.12
N ALA A 255 -14.37 1.14 4.63
CA ALA A 255 -13.34 0.30 4.01
C ALA A 255 -12.67 1.01 2.83
N ALA A 256 -13.44 1.59 1.92
CA ALA A 256 -12.92 2.31 0.76
C ALA A 256 -12.07 3.53 1.17
N ILE A 257 -12.47 4.29 2.19
CA ILE A 257 -11.71 5.43 2.70
C ILE A 257 -10.36 4.97 3.28
N ILE A 258 -10.34 3.93 4.09
CA ILE A 258 -9.12 3.41 4.71
C ILE A 258 -8.19 2.80 3.65
N GLU A 259 -8.71 1.98 2.73
CA GLU A 259 -7.93 1.36 1.66
C GLU A 259 -7.30 2.40 0.73
N ASN A 260 -8.00 3.47 0.39
CA ASN A 260 -7.44 4.59 -0.36
C ASN A 260 -6.27 5.25 0.38
N LYS A 261 -6.35 5.40 1.71
CA LYS A 261 -5.23 5.95 2.51
C LYS A 261 -4.05 4.99 2.56
N VAL A 262 -4.28 3.68 2.75
CA VAL A 262 -3.25 2.64 2.70
C VAL A 262 -2.53 2.70 1.36
N SER A 263 -3.25 2.62 0.26
CA SER A 263 -2.70 2.64 -1.10
C SER A 263 -1.91 3.92 -1.40
N ALA A 264 -2.41 5.09 -0.99
CA ALA A 264 -1.76 6.38 -1.21
C ALA A 264 -0.47 6.57 -0.41
N THR A 265 -0.27 5.82 0.68
CA THR A 265 0.89 5.95 1.57
C THR A 265 1.88 4.82 1.46
N TYR A 266 1.46 3.65 0.99
CA TYR A 266 2.24 2.41 0.96
C TYR A 266 3.65 2.59 0.40
N ALA A 267 3.76 3.13 -0.83
CA ALA A 267 5.05 3.32 -1.48
C ALA A 267 5.95 4.29 -0.69
N ARG A 268 5.39 5.41 -0.19
CA ARG A 268 6.16 6.43 0.54
C ARG A 268 6.61 5.95 1.92
N PHE A 269 5.75 5.25 2.67
CA PHE A 269 6.13 4.73 3.99
C PHE A 269 7.15 3.58 3.87
N ASN A 270 7.05 2.75 2.84
CA ASN A 270 8.09 1.77 2.51
C ASN A 270 9.43 2.45 2.18
N ALA A 271 9.42 3.46 1.32
CA ALA A 271 10.62 4.23 1.00
C ALA A 271 11.21 4.90 2.25
N THR A 272 10.38 5.49 3.11
CA THR A 272 10.78 6.08 4.40
C THR A 272 11.55 5.08 5.27
N ARG A 273 11.04 3.86 5.44
CA ARG A 273 11.71 2.78 6.20
C ARG A 273 13.05 2.39 5.58
N ASN A 274 13.07 2.19 4.27
CA ASN A 274 14.28 1.77 3.57
C ASN A 274 15.37 2.83 3.63
N TYR A 275 15.03 4.11 3.41
CA TYR A 275 15.99 5.20 3.53
C TYR A 275 16.48 5.38 4.97
N ALA A 276 15.65 5.21 5.98
CA ALA A 276 16.08 5.22 7.38
C ALA A 276 17.07 4.10 7.70
N LEU A 277 16.88 2.90 7.15
CA LEU A 277 17.84 1.80 7.27
C LEU A 277 19.16 2.13 6.57
N LEU A 278 19.11 2.77 5.40
CA LEU A 278 20.32 3.21 4.69
C LEU A 278 21.09 4.27 5.47
N VAL A 279 20.40 5.23 6.13
CA VAL A 279 21.04 6.20 7.04
C VAL A 279 21.82 5.48 8.13
N ASN A 280 21.21 4.54 8.83
CA ASN A 280 21.87 3.79 9.90
C ASN A 280 23.09 3.01 9.38
N THR A 281 22.97 2.33 8.22
CA THR A 281 24.06 1.62 7.59
C THR A 281 25.23 2.56 7.25
N ARG A 282 24.96 3.77 6.75
CA ARG A 282 26.01 4.74 6.42
C ARG A 282 26.66 5.33 7.67
N LEU A 283 25.91 5.55 8.75
CA LEU A 283 26.45 5.97 10.06
C LEU A 283 27.43 4.93 10.60
N GLU A 284 27.08 3.64 10.59
CA GLU A 284 27.99 2.56 11.00
C GLU A 284 29.28 2.53 10.15
N GLN A 285 29.14 2.65 8.82
CA GLN A 285 30.26 2.65 7.88
C GLN A 285 31.15 3.89 8.03
N LEU A 286 30.62 5.01 8.55
CA LEU A 286 31.39 6.22 8.82
C LEU A 286 32.43 5.99 9.90
N ARG A 287 32.25 5.00 10.77
CA ARG A 287 33.10 4.68 11.92
C ARG A 287 33.43 5.92 12.74
N GLU A 288 32.33 6.60 13.15
CA GLU A 288 32.41 7.83 13.92
C GLU A 288 32.91 7.55 15.35
N SER A 289 33.71 8.46 15.87
CA SER A 289 34.03 8.53 17.30
C SER A 289 33.85 9.96 17.82
N LYS A 290 33.42 10.08 19.09
CA LYS A 290 33.04 11.35 19.70
C LYS A 290 34.21 12.30 19.86
N ILE A 291 33.90 13.60 19.73
CA ILE A 291 34.76 14.73 20.15
C ILE A 291 34.08 15.34 21.38
N GLU A 292 34.85 15.63 22.41
CA GLU A 292 34.32 16.19 23.62
C GLU A 292 33.62 17.55 23.36
N GLY A 293 32.43 17.74 23.91
CA GLY A 293 31.62 18.94 23.72
C GLY A 293 30.81 19.03 22.44
N ILE A 294 31.02 18.14 21.46
CA ILE A 294 30.32 18.14 20.18
C ILE A 294 29.43 16.89 20.08
N PRO A 295 28.11 17.02 19.88
CA PRO A 295 27.22 15.89 19.63
C PRO A 295 27.61 15.18 18.33
N SER A 296 27.62 13.85 18.34
CA SER A 296 27.91 13.07 17.14
C SER A 296 26.77 13.08 16.12
N PHE A 297 27.05 12.75 14.86
CA PHE A 297 26.04 12.55 13.82
C PHE A 297 25.00 11.51 14.26
N ASN A 298 25.46 10.40 14.86
CA ASN A 298 24.57 9.37 15.35
C ASN A 298 23.63 9.89 16.45
N GLU A 299 24.15 10.60 17.47
CA GLU A 299 23.32 11.18 18.53
C GLU A 299 22.29 12.19 18.01
N PHE A 300 22.68 13.01 17.04
CA PHE A 300 21.78 14.00 16.45
C PHE A 300 20.66 13.32 15.68
N LEU A 301 20.97 12.33 14.82
CA LEU A 301 20.00 11.65 13.99
C LEU A 301 19.09 10.75 14.82
N GLU A 302 19.59 10.06 15.82
CA GLU A 302 18.74 9.32 16.77
C GLU A 302 17.65 10.20 17.40
N ARG A 303 18.01 11.39 17.81
CA ARG A 303 17.07 12.31 18.46
C ARG A 303 16.08 12.98 17.51
N ARG A 304 16.43 13.17 16.23
CA ARG A 304 15.66 13.98 15.28
C ARG A 304 14.96 13.14 14.20
N LEU A 305 15.62 12.13 13.70
CA LEU A 305 15.08 11.28 12.64
C LEU A 305 14.18 10.18 13.19
N ASN A 306 14.61 9.44 14.22
CA ASN A 306 13.87 8.29 14.72
C ASN A 306 12.44 8.62 15.18
N PRO A 307 12.13 9.72 15.87
CA PRO A 307 10.76 10.07 16.21
C PRO A 307 9.88 10.31 14.99
N ALA A 308 10.43 10.89 13.92
CA ALA A 308 9.72 11.14 12.68
C ALA A 308 9.39 9.81 11.95
N ILE A 309 10.37 8.89 11.88
CA ILE A 309 10.18 7.55 11.31
C ILE A 309 9.15 6.75 12.12
N ASN A 310 9.24 6.79 13.45
CA ASN A 310 8.28 6.12 14.33
C ASN A 310 6.85 6.65 14.14
N THR A 311 6.70 7.96 13.89
CA THR A 311 5.39 8.53 13.55
C THR A 311 4.84 7.94 12.27
N CYS A 312 5.65 7.82 11.21
CA CYS A 312 5.25 7.20 9.95
C CYS A 312 4.86 5.73 10.15
N ASN A 313 5.67 4.98 10.91
CA ASN A 313 5.42 3.57 11.20
C ASN A 313 4.13 3.37 12.02
N SER A 314 3.87 4.24 13.00
CA SER A 314 2.67 4.16 13.83
C SER A 314 1.40 4.41 13.00
N VAL A 315 1.43 5.40 12.11
CA VAL A 315 0.30 5.68 11.20
C VAL A 315 0.07 4.54 10.22
N ASP A 316 1.14 4.01 9.60
CA ASP A 316 1.08 2.86 8.70
C ASP A 316 0.47 1.63 9.39
N HIS A 317 0.97 1.32 10.58
CA HIS A 317 0.46 0.21 11.38
C HIS A 317 -1.02 0.38 11.75
N TRP A 318 -1.42 1.59 12.19
CA TRP A 318 -2.81 1.87 12.55
C TRP A 318 -3.76 1.74 11.34
N LEU A 319 -3.35 2.25 10.17
CA LEU A 319 -4.11 2.08 8.91
C LEU A 319 -4.32 0.60 8.58
N HIS A 320 -3.27 -0.21 8.65
CA HIS A 320 -3.37 -1.65 8.38
C HIS A 320 -4.23 -2.38 9.41
N GLN A 321 -4.13 -2.01 10.69
CA GLN A 321 -5.00 -2.57 11.73
C GLN A 321 -6.48 -2.21 11.50
N LEU A 322 -6.79 -0.97 11.13
CA LEU A 322 -8.14 -0.56 10.80
C LEU A 322 -8.69 -1.33 9.60
N ALA A 323 -7.92 -1.43 8.53
CA ALA A 323 -8.30 -2.20 7.33
C ALA A 323 -8.61 -3.66 7.68
N GLN A 324 -7.77 -4.29 8.49
CA GLN A 324 -7.99 -5.68 8.93
C GLN A 324 -9.24 -5.82 9.80
N ARG A 325 -9.46 -4.91 10.76
CA ARG A 325 -10.65 -4.94 11.62
C ARG A 325 -11.92 -4.71 10.80
N ILE A 326 -11.92 -3.78 9.86
CA ILE A 326 -13.03 -3.54 8.95
C ILE A 326 -13.35 -4.81 8.14
N SER A 327 -12.33 -5.46 7.58
CA SER A 327 -12.48 -6.73 6.85
C SER A 327 -13.13 -7.82 7.71
N ASN A 328 -12.68 -7.95 8.96
CA ASN A 328 -13.24 -8.94 9.90
C ASN A 328 -14.72 -8.65 10.21
N VAL A 329 -15.06 -7.39 10.47
CA VAL A 329 -16.46 -6.98 10.75
C VAL A 329 -17.34 -7.20 9.52
N ASN A 330 -16.83 -6.89 8.32
CA ASN A 330 -17.51 -7.14 7.06
C ASN A 330 -17.84 -8.63 6.86
N GLN A 331 -16.89 -9.50 7.14
CA GLN A 331 -17.08 -10.96 7.06
C GLN A 331 -18.13 -11.47 8.06
N LEU A 332 -18.14 -10.93 9.28
CA LEU A 332 -19.16 -11.25 10.28
C LEU A 332 -20.54 -10.82 9.82
N LEU A 333 -20.69 -9.61 9.26
CA LEU A 333 -21.95 -9.09 8.76
C LEU A 333 -22.48 -9.92 7.58
N LEU A 334 -21.64 -10.26 6.61
CA LEU A 334 -22.02 -11.12 5.50
C LEU A 334 -22.49 -12.50 5.99
N THR A 335 -21.81 -13.07 6.97
CA THR A 335 -22.21 -14.35 7.58
C THR A 335 -23.58 -14.23 8.26
N ARG A 336 -23.85 -13.13 8.98
CA ARG A 336 -25.14 -12.85 9.60
C ARG A 336 -26.26 -12.74 8.55
N ILE A 337 -26.03 -12.00 7.46
CA ILE A 337 -26.97 -11.87 6.35
C ILE A 337 -27.28 -13.24 5.74
N ASP A 338 -26.28 -14.09 5.51
CA ASP A 338 -26.46 -15.43 4.96
C ASP A 338 -27.28 -16.34 5.90
N VAL A 339 -27.04 -16.28 7.20
CA VAL A 339 -27.80 -17.03 8.20
C VAL A 339 -29.26 -16.57 8.22
N ARG A 340 -29.52 -15.26 8.24
CA ARG A 340 -30.89 -14.70 8.19
C ARG A 340 -31.63 -15.13 6.91
N ARG A 341 -30.98 -15.04 5.75
CA ARG A 341 -31.57 -15.49 4.48
C ARG A 341 -31.91 -16.98 4.50
N LYS A 342 -31.05 -17.82 5.06
CA LYS A 342 -31.32 -19.25 5.21
C LYS A 342 -32.53 -19.51 6.13
N GLN A 343 -32.64 -18.80 7.24
CA GLN A 343 -33.79 -18.89 8.12
C GLN A 343 -35.09 -18.47 7.43
N GLN A 344 -35.12 -17.31 6.76
CA GLN A 344 -36.27 -16.87 5.99
C GLN A 344 -36.69 -17.89 4.92
N ASN A 345 -35.75 -18.48 4.20
CA ASN A 345 -36.02 -19.53 3.23
C ASN A 345 -36.60 -20.79 3.88
N GLN A 346 -36.10 -21.18 5.05
CA GLN A 346 -36.66 -22.32 5.81
C GLN A 346 -38.09 -22.03 6.26
N ASP A 347 -38.39 -20.84 6.77
CA ASP A 347 -39.76 -20.43 7.20
C ASP A 347 -40.72 -20.44 6.00
N ILE A 348 -40.29 -19.96 4.83
CA ILE A 348 -41.07 -20.01 3.59
C ILE A 348 -41.33 -21.46 3.18
N LEU A 349 -40.30 -22.32 3.17
CA LEU A 349 -40.44 -23.74 2.83
C LEU A 349 -41.38 -24.47 3.81
N GLU A 350 -41.29 -24.15 5.12
CA GLU A 350 -42.19 -24.74 6.11
C GLU A 350 -43.64 -24.29 5.90
N SER A 351 -43.84 -23.01 5.59
CA SER A 351 -45.17 -22.47 5.26
C SER A 351 -45.74 -23.10 3.99
N LEU A 352 -44.93 -23.31 2.95
CA LEU A 352 -45.36 -23.99 1.72
C LEU A 352 -45.68 -25.45 1.98
N ASN A 353 -44.89 -26.15 2.78
CA ASN A 353 -45.11 -27.55 3.14
C ASN A 353 -46.44 -27.68 3.97
N ARG A 354 -46.69 -26.73 4.86
CA ARG A 354 -47.94 -26.68 5.60
C ARG A 354 -49.17 -26.46 4.68
N ARG A 355 -49.05 -25.56 3.70
CA ARG A 355 -50.11 -25.33 2.69
C ARG A 355 -50.35 -26.57 1.84
N ALA A 356 -49.28 -27.21 1.38
CA ALA A 356 -49.37 -28.45 0.59
C ALA A 356 -50.08 -29.57 1.39
N LYS A 357 -49.76 -29.75 2.69
CA LYS A 357 -50.45 -30.69 3.58
C LYS A 357 -51.94 -30.41 3.71
N ILE A 358 -52.31 -29.13 3.85
CA ILE A 358 -53.73 -28.72 3.94
C ILE A 358 -54.41 -29.02 2.62
N GLN A 359 -53.82 -28.70 1.48
CA GLN A 359 -54.37 -28.97 0.15
C GLN A 359 -54.57 -30.46 -0.09
N LEU A 360 -53.60 -31.34 0.28
CA LEU A 360 -53.77 -32.80 0.23
C LEU A 360 -54.94 -33.27 1.10
N ARG A 361 -55.08 -32.76 2.32
CA ARG A 361 -56.22 -33.15 3.18
C ARG A 361 -57.57 -32.72 2.60
N LEU A 362 -57.61 -31.52 2.01
CA LEU A 362 -58.82 -31.03 1.35
C LEU A 362 -59.16 -31.89 0.13
N GLN A 363 -58.19 -32.25 -0.67
CA GLN A 363 -58.37 -33.15 -1.81
C GLN A 363 -58.89 -34.54 -1.36
N GLN A 364 -58.30 -35.13 -0.31
CA GLN A 364 -58.77 -36.39 0.26
C GLN A 364 -60.22 -36.31 0.75
N ALA A 365 -60.62 -35.18 1.37
CA ALA A 365 -61.99 -34.97 1.78
C ALA A 365 -62.95 -34.88 0.60
N ILE A 366 -62.58 -34.18 -0.48
CA ILE A 366 -63.38 -34.05 -1.70
C ILE A 366 -63.50 -35.41 -2.39
N GLU A 367 -62.43 -36.19 -2.46
CA GLU A 367 -62.44 -37.55 -3.01
C GLU A 367 -63.38 -38.46 -2.23
N GLY A 368 -63.33 -38.41 -0.88
CA GLY A 368 -64.29 -39.16 -0.05
C GLY A 368 -65.76 -38.78 -0.29
N LEU A 369 -66.05 -37.51 -0.49
CA LEU A 369 -67.37 -36.99 -0.79
C LEU A 369 -67.82 -37.45 -2.21
N SER A 370 -66.91 -37.42 -3.16
CA SER A 370 -67.18 -37.90 -4.53
C SER A 370 -67.52 -39.38 -4.57
N VAL A 371 -66.81 -40.22 -3.83
CA VAL A 371 -67.12 -41.67 -3.72
C VAL A 371 -68.52 -41.87 -3.16
N MET A 372 -68.93 -41.13 -2.07
CA MET A 372 -70.26 -41.22 -1.50
C MET A 372 -71.34 -40.77 -2.50
N ALA A 373 -71.14 -39.65 -3.19
CA ALA A 373 -72.07 -39.12 -4.17
C ALA A 373 -72.28 -40.05 -5.37
N ILE A 374 -71.23 -40.63 -5.93
CA ILE A 374 -71.26 -41.58 -7.04
C ILE A 374 -71.93 -42.88 -6.57
N THR A 375 -71.59 -43.37 -5.39
CA THR A 375 -72.25 -44.59 -4.84
C THR A 375 -73.76 -44.36 -4.63
N TYR A 376 -74.12 -43.22 -4.09
CA TYR A 376 -75.56 -42.87 -3.88
C TYR A 376 -76.30 -42.79 -5.23
N THR A 377 -75.77 -42.14 -6.22
CA THR A 377 -76.33 -42.06 -7.58
C THR A 377 -76.48 -43.43 -8.25
N ALA A 378 -75.41 -44.27 -8.16
CA ALA A 378 -75.40 -45.64 -8.74
C ALA A 378 -76.51 -46.52 -8.03
N VAL A 379 -76.56 -46.46 -6.71
CA VAL A 379 -77.58 -47.21 -5.94
C VAL A 379 -78.99 -46.68 -6.22
N SER A 380 -79.20 -45.40 -6.36
CA SER A 380 -80.49 -44.79 -6.70
C SER A 380 -80.94 -45.23 -8.11
N LEU A 381 -80.03 -45.23 -9.09
CA LEU A 381 -80.33 -45.74 -10.45
C LEU A 381 -80.72 -47.23 -10.43
N LEU A 382 -80.00 -48.02 -9.65
CA LEU A 382 -80.31 -49.44 -9.48
C LEU A 382 -81.68 -49.63 -8.83
N GLY A 383 -82.04 -48.80 -7.87
CA GLY A 383 -83.35 -48.80 -7.25
C GLY A 383 -84.48 -48.52 -8.23
N VAL A 384 -84.32 -47.55 -9.14
CA VAL A 384 -85.29 -47.24 -10.22
C VAL A 384 -85.41 -48.41 -11.19
N LEU A 385 -84.30 -49.03 -11.57
CA LEU A 385 -84.33 -50.25 -12.45
C LEU A 385 -85.07 -51.40 -11.78
N LEU A 386 -84.76 -51.73 -10.54
CA LEU A 386 -85.47 -52.80 -9.79
C LEU A 386 -86.98 -52.49 -9.61
N GLY A 387 -87.32 -51.20 -9.41
CA GLY A 387 -88.71 -50.75 -9.43
C GLY A 387 -89.40 -51.01 -10.77
N GLY A 388 -88.72 -50.77 -11.86
CA GLY A 388 -89.22 -51.09 -13.22
C GLY A 388 -89.42 -52.57 -13.45
N PHE A 389 -88.56 -53.49 -13.00
CA PHE A 389 -88.77 -54.95 -13.08
C PHE A 389 -89.94 -55.42 -12.21
N LYS A 390 -90.17 -54.82 -11.07
CA LYS A 390 -91.36 -55.14 -10.27
C LYS A 390 -92.65 -54.73 -10.94
N ALA A 391 -92.68 -53.63 -11.69
CA ALA A 391 -93.81 -53.18 -12.48
C ALA A 391 -94.21 -54.13 -13.68
N ILE A 392 -93.21 -54.91 -14.19
CA ILE A 392 -93.44 -55.88 -15.25
C ILE A 392 -93.83 -57.28 -14.74
N GLY A 393 -94.08 -57.38 -13.41
CA GLY A 393 -94.65 -58.62 -12.82
C GLY A 393 -93.63 -59.61 -12.28
N MET A 394 -92.31 -59.23 -12.15
CA MET A 394 -91.32 -60.09 -11.55
C MET A 394 -91.36 -59.93 -10.00
N ASN A 395 -91.50 -61.06 -9.33
CA ASN A 395 -91.58 -61.12 -7.91
C ASN A 395 -90.23 -61.08 -7.27
N ILE A 396 -89.59 -59.88 -7.27
CA ILE A 396 -88.22 -59.67 -6.81
C ILE A 396 -88.31 -58.84 -5.49
N ASN A 397 -87.62 -59.30 -4.43
CA ASN A 397 -87.49 -58.61 -3.22
C ASN A 397 -86.43 -57.47 -3.34
N SER A 398 -86.83 -56.32 -3.84
CA SER A 398 -86.00 -55.18 -4.19
C SER A 398 -85.15 -54.64 -3.02
N GLU A 399 -85.71 -54.73 -1.77
CA GLU A 399 -85.00 -54.25 -0.58
C GLU A 399 -83.78 -55.13 -0.23
N LEU A 400 -83.92 -56.42 -0.32
CA LEU A 400 -82.91 -57.39 -0.02
C LEU A 400 -81.76 -57.34 -1.05
N LEU A 401 -82.13 -57.14 -2.32
CA LEU A 401 -81.12 -56.95 -3.41
C LEU A 401 -80.42 -55.63 -3.24
N MET A 402 -81.07 -54.56 -2.94
CA MET A 402 -80.39 -53.25 -2.64
C MET A 402 -79.45 -53.37 -1.49
N ALA A 403 -79.81 -54.02 -0.38
CA ALA A 403 -78.87 -54.20 0.77
C ALA A 403 -77.56 -54.94 0.42
N ILE A 404 -77.67 -55.87 -0.54
CA ILE A 404 -76.48 -56.65 -1.04
C ILE A 404 -75.68 -55.78 -2.03
N PHE A 405 -76.30 -55.03 -2.91
CA PHE A 405 -75.58 -54.26 -3.96
C PHE A 405 -74.95 -52.98 -3.44
N ILE A 406 -75.42 -52.33 -2.38
CA ILE A 406 -74.83 -51.14 -1.80
C ILE A 406 -73.34 -51.32 -1.50
N PRO A 407 -72.88 -52.30 -0.70
CA PRO A 407 -71.46 -52.48 -0.40
C PRO A 407 -70.65 -52.87 -1.62
N ILE A 408 -71.22 -53.63 -2.58
CA ILE A 408 -70.54 -54.05 -3.82
C ILE A 408 -70.28 -52.83 -4.69
N ILE A 409 -71.27 -52.01 -4.93
CA ILE A 409 -71.18 -50.77 -5.71
C ILE A 409 -70.18 -49.84 -5.06
N GLY A 410 -70.29 -49.64 -3.72
CA GLY A 410 -69.32 -48.83 -2.97
C GLY A 410 -67.87 -49.28 -3.13
N TYR A 411 -67.65 -50.59 -3.10
CA TYR A 411 -66.31 -51.16 -3.32
C TYR A 411 -65.78 -50.92 -4.76
N PHE A 412 -66.62 -51.13 -5.76
CA PHE A 412 -66.19 -50.89 -7.17
C PHE A 412 -65.97 -49.41 -7.45
N VAL A 413 -66.81 -48.53 -6.92
CA VAL A 413 -66.57 -47.07 -7.04
C VAL A 413 -65.28 -46.65 -6.35
N TYR A 414 -65.04 -47.13 -5.14
CA TYR A 414 -63.80 -46.90 -4.42
C TYR A 414 -62.56 -47.39 -5.18
N GLN A 415 -62.61 -48.61 -5.72
CA GLN A 415 -61.52 -49.16 -6.56
C GLN A 415 -61.33 -48.36 -7.86
N GLY A 416 -62.40 -47.91 -8.47
CA GLY A 416 -62.36 -47.04 -9.65
C GLY A 416 -61.65 -45.71 -9.40
N VAL A 417 -61.96 -45.04 -8.28
CA VAL A 417 -61.34 -43.78 -7.88
C VAL A 417 -59.87 -44.00 -7.56
N LEU A 418 -59.51 -45.10 -6.88
CA LEU A 418 -58.12 -45.44 -6.60
C LEU A 418 -57.30 -45.68 -7.89
N ARG A 419 -57.85 -46.37 -8.88
CA ARG A 419 -57.16 -46.59 -10.20
C ARG A 419 -56.98 -45.28 -10.94
N LEU A 420 -57.97 -44.42 -10.98
CA LEU A 420 -57.87 -43.10 -11.61
C LEU A 420 -56.75 -42.25 -10.98
N ARG A 421 -56.66 -42.31 -9.69
CA ARG A 421 -55.61 -41.63 -8.93
C ARG A 421 -54.21 -42.17 -9.34
N GLN A 422 -54.00 -43.44 -9.39
CA GLN A 422 -52.74 -44.06 -9.76
C GLN A 422 -52.30 -43.71 -11.19
N THR A 423 -53.28 -43.55 -12.10
CA THR A 423 -53.01 -43.14 -13.49
C THR A 423 -52.59 -41.69 -13.59
N ILE A 424 -53.25 -40.79 -12.81
CA ILE A 424 -52.89 -39.36 -12.77
C ILE A 424 -51.52 -39.15 -12.07
N GLU A 425 -51.24 -39.92 -11.00
CA GLU A 425 -49.92 -39.83 -10.29
C GLU A 425 -48.75 -40.38 -11.17
N GLN A 426 -49.02 -41.21 -12.20
CA GLN A 426 -48.03 -41.70 -13.16
C GLN A 426 -47.80 -40.69 -14.32
N GLU A 427 -48.79 -39.94 -14.76
CA GLU A 427 -48.66 -38.90 -15.78
C GLU A 427 -47.91 -37.64 -15.28
N ASP A 428 -47.93 -37.36 -13.97
CA ASP A 428 -47.17 -36.22 -13.35
C ASP A 428 -45.69 -36.54 -13.08
N GLN A 429 -45.22 -37.81 -13.35
CA GLN A 429 -43.81 -38.22 -13.14
C GLN A 429 -43.02 -38.37 -14.47
N ASP A 430 -43.66 -38.24 -15.61
CA ASP A 430 -43.04 -38.15 -16.95
C ASP A 430 -43.04 -36.68 -17.46
#